data_1c4a6a85bfd98795ce6b5f14ba5878ff
#
_entry.id   1c4a6a85bfd98795ce6b5f14ba5878ff
#
_cell.length_a   1.000
_cell.length_b   1.000
_cell.length_c   1.000
_cell.angle_alpha   90.00
_cell.angle_beta   90.00
_cell.angle_gamma   90.00
#
_symmetry.space_group_name_H-M   'P 1'
#
loop_
_entity.id
_entity.type
_entity.pdbx_description
1 polymer ?
#
loop_
_entity_poly.entity_id
_entity_poly.type
_entity_poly.pdbx_seq_one_letter_code
_entity_poly.pdbx_strand_id
1 'polypeptide(L)'
;MKRARSAGGVVFRHTPQGPQILLLQHQGGKWMLPKGTIEAGETPEAVARREVREEARLSNLRVVGDLGLERYFFFWRAEDTYYDKTVHYYLMEFLGGEEPVPQREEGFIACEWVSLDEAVARVGYKETREIIRRARALLEAESAAPAGG
;
A
#
# COMPACT_ATOMS: atom_id res chain seq x y z
N MET A 1 11.46 23.60 -5.08
CA MET A 1 10.66 22.38 -5.02
C MET A 1 11.57 21.19 -4.68
N LYS A 2 11.25 20.45 -3.65
CA LYS A 2 11.96 19.23 -3.28
C LYS A 2 11.26 18.00 -3.83
N ARG A 3 12.02 16.94 -4.07
CA ARG A 3 11.49 15.64 -4.48
C ARG A 3 11.57 14.67 -3.32
N ALA A 4 10.48 13.92 -3.09
CA ALA A 4 10.44 12.87 -2.09
C ALA A 4 10.04 11.56 -2.77
N ARG A 5 10.74 10.48 -2.44
CA ARG A 5 10.49 9.15 -3.01
C ARG A 5 10.17 8.16 -1.90
N SER A 6 9.07 7.46 -2.06
CA SER A 6 8.62 6.41 -1.13
C SER A 6 8.26 5.16 -1.90
N ALA A 7 8.14 4.05 -1.19
CA ALA A 7 7.61 2.81 -1.72
C ALA A 7 6.63 2.22 -0.74
N GLY A 8 5.67 1.46 -1.25
CA GLY A 8 4.65 0.84 -0.41
C GLY A 8 4.03 -0.38 -1.04
N GLY A 9 3.08 -0.96 -0.33
CA GLY A 9 2.43 -2.19 -0.75
C GLY A 9 0.92 -2.11 -0.73
N VAL A 10 0.31 -2.70 -1.76
CA VAL A 10 -1.07 -3.12 -1.71
C VAL A 10 -1.05 -4.59 -1.32
N VAL A 11 -1.35 -4.86 -0.07
CA VAL A 11 -1.31 -6.22 0.49
C VAL A 11 -2.69 -6.83 0.38
N PHE A 12 -2.79 -7.98 -0.25
CA PHE A 12 -4.07 -8.67 -0.40
C PHE A 12 -4.00 -10.10 0.13
N ARG A 13 -5.16 -10.63 0.49
CA ARG A 13 -5.35 -12.03 0.81
C ARG A 13 -6.58 -12.57 0.10
N HIS A 14 -6.59 -13.85 -0.19
CA HIS A 14 -7.75 -14.51 -0.77
C HIS A 14 -8.75 -14.90 0.33
N THR A 15 -10.03 -14.71 0.05
CA THR A 15 -11.13 -15.22 0.89
C THR A 15 -12.19 -15.86 0.00
N PRO A 16 -13.10 -16.67 0.57
CA PRO A 16 -14.20 -17.24 -0.23
C PRO A 16 -15.09 -16.19 -0.91
N GLN A 17 -15.11 -14.96 -0.40
CA GLN A 17 -15.89 -13.86 -0.95
C GLN A 17 -15.06 -12.98 -1.90
N GLY A 18 -13.83 -13.36 -2.21
CA GLY A 18 -12.93 -12.60 -3.07
C GLY A 18 -11.75 -12.00 -2.31
N PRO A 19 -10.86 -11.30 -3.01
CA PRO A 19 -9.68 -10.72 -2.38
C PRO A 19 -10.03 -9.57 -1.43
N GLN A 20 -9.27 -9.48 -0.35
CA GLN A 20 -9.32 -8.36 0.59
C GLN A 20 -7.99 -7.63 0.59
N ILE A 21 -8.06 -6.32 0.78
CA ILE A 21 -6.90 -5.42 0.84
C ILE A 21 -6.71 -4.96 2.28
N LEU A 22 -5.46 -4.88 2.72
CA LEU A 22 -5.11 -4.34 4.02
C LEU A 22 -5.06 -2.82 3.96
N LEU A 23 -5.86 -2.17 4.81
CA LEU A 23 -5.79 -0.74 5.04
C LEU A 23 -5.32 -0.44 6.45
N LEU A 24 -4.62 0.67 6.60
CA LEU A 24 -4.18 1.20 7.88
C LEU A 24 -4.93 2.49 8.15
N GLN A 25 -5.34 2.70 9.39
CA GLN A 25 -5.93 3.96 9.81
C GLN A 25 -4.94 4.73 10.66
N HIS A 26 -4.68 5.98 10.27
CA HIS A 26 -3.86 6.88 11.06
C HIS A 26 -4.72 7.67 12.05
N GLN A 27 -4.09 8.20 13.11
CA GLN A 27 -4.74 8.96 14.16
C GLN A 27 -5.42 10.21 13.61
N GLY A 28 -5.97 10.59 12.93
CA GLY A 28 -6.72 11.63 12.26
C GLY A 28 -7.93 11.05 11.53
N GLY A 29 -8.01 9.72 11.48
CA GLY A 29 -9.11 9.01 10.86
C GLY A 29 -8.91 8.58 9.42
N LYS A 30 -7.83 9.01 8.77
CA LYS A 30 -7.58 8.66 7.36
C LYS A 30 -7.15 7.22 7.22
N TRP A 31 -7.72 6.54 6.21
CA TRP A 31 -7.34 5.20 5.81
C TRP A 31 -6.34 5.27 4.66
N MET A 32 -5.30 4.45 4.72
CA MET A 32 -4.20 4.50 3.76
C MET A 32 -3.52 3.15 3.59
N LEU A 33 -2.66 3.08 2.58
CA LEU A 33 -1.80 1.93 2.32
C LEU A 33 -0.47 2.09 3.07
N PRO A 34 0.17 0.98 3.48
CA PRO A 34 1.51 1.05 4.07
C PRO A 34 2.53 1.56 3.05
N LYS A 35 3.36 2.51 3.47
CA LYS A 35 4.42 3.10 2.65
C LYS A 35 5.41 3.84 3.50
N GLY A 36 6.61 4.07 2.96
CA GLY A 36 7.61 4.89 3.61
C GLY A 36 8.74 5.30 2.69
N THR A 37 9.61 6.15 3.19
CA THR A 37 10.68 6.79 2.43
C THR A 37 11.74 5.78 1.96
N ILE A 38 12.17 5.92 0.71
CA ILE A 38 13.30 5.17 0.15
C ILE A 38 14.58 5.89 0.55
N GLU A 39 15.43 5.22 1.31
CA GLU A 39 16.72 5.74 1.72
C GLU A 39 17.80 5.40 0.69
N ALA A 40 18.95 6.10 0.78
CA ALA A 40 20.05 5.86 -0.13
C ALA A 40 20.49 4.38 -0.11
N GLY A 41 20.68 3.81 -1.29
CA GLY A 41 21.11 2.43 -1.44
C GLY A 41 20.01 1.38 -1.33
N GLU A 42 18.77 1.78 -1.02
CA GLU A 42 17.64 0.85 -0.96
C GLU A 42 16.92 0.74 -2.30
N THR A 43 16.39 -0.45 -2.60
CA THR A 43 15.50 -0.64 -3.75
C THR A 43 14.06 -0.36 -3.34
N PRO A 44 13.21 0.12 -4.25
CA PRO A 44 11.80 0.36 -3.93
C PRO A 44 11.09 -0.88 -3.42
N GLU A 45 11.33 -2.05 -4.01
CA GLU A 45 10.67 -3.29 -3.57
C GLU A 45 11.06 -3.68 -2.14
N ALA A 46 12.35 -3.57 -1.79
CA ALA A 46 12.82 -3.87 -0.44
C ALA A 46 12.21 -2.92 0.59
N VAL A 47 12.11 -1.63 0.25
CA VAL A 47 11.45 -0.63 1.11
C VAL A 47 9.97 -0.95 1.28
N ALA A 48 9.28 -1.30 0.20
CA ALA A 48 7.86 -1.64 0.27
C ALA A 48 7.62 -2.81 1.25
N ARG A 49 8.44 -3.88 1.16
CA ARG A 49 8.35 -5.02 2.09
C ARG A 49 8.63 -4.60 3.53
N ARG A 50 9.68 -3.79 3.73
CA ARG A 50 10.07 -3.31 5.06
C ARG A 50 8.97 -2.47 5.69
N GLU A 51 8.36 -1.57 4.92
CA GLU A 51 7.31 -0.69 5.43
C GLU A 51 6.05 -1.46 5.80
N VAL A 52 5.66 -2.49 5.04
CA VAL A 52 4.54 -3.36 5.42
C VAL A 52 4.85 -4.07 6.73
N ARG A 53 6.08 -4.59 6.90
CA ARG A 53 6.49 -5.24 8.14
C ARG A 53 6.47 -4.28 9.33
N GLU A 54 6.95 -3.06 9.15
CA GLU A 54 7.01 -2.07 10.22
C GLU A 54 5.62 -1.54 10.59
N GLU A 55 4.82 -1.17 9.60
CA GLU A 55 3.53 -0.51 9.84
C GLU A 55 2.40 -1.47 10.19
N ALA A 56 2.45 -2.71 9.72
CA ALA A 56 1.39 -3.70 9.91
C ALA A 56 1.86 -5.03 10.51
N ARG A 57 3.16 -5.22 10.73
CA ARG A 57 3.77 -6.44 11.24
C ARG A 57 3.48 -7.70 10.42
N LEU A 58 3.39 -7.55 9.12
CA LEU A 58 3.25 -8.66 8.19
C LEU A 58 4.55 -8.87 7.43
N SER A 59 5.09 -10.09 7.45
CA SER A 59 6.33 -10.44 6.75
C SER A 59 6.17 -11.61 5.79
N ASN A 60 5.13 -12.42 5.96
CA ASN A 60 4.89 -13.56 5.07
C ASN A 60 4.19 -13.10 3.79
N LEU A 61 4.97 -12.48 2.91
CA LEU A 61 4.49 -11.76 1.73
C LEU A 61 5.19 -12.26 0.48
N ARG A 62 4.45 -12.31 -0.63
CA ARG A 62 5.00 -12.58 -1.95
C ARG A 62 4.66 -11.41 -2.86
N VAL A 63 5.65 -10.75 -3.44
CA VAL A 63 5.43 -9.70 -4.43
C VAL A 63 4.99 -10.35 -5.74
N VAL A 64 3.81 -9.97 -6.22
CA VAL A 64 3.22 -10.56 -7.43
C VAL A 64 3.04 -9.56 -8.57
N GLY A 65 3.28 -8.29 -8.35
CA GLY A 65 3.18 -7.30 -9.42
C GLY A 65 3.71 -5.93 -9.04
N ASP A 66 4.03 -5.14 -10.04
CA ASP A 66 4.44 -3.75 -9.92
C ASP A 66 3.25 -2.89 -10.31
N LEU A 67 2.78 -2.03 -9.42
CA LEU A 67 1.60 -1.18 -9.64
C LEU A 67 1.97 0.20 -10.18
N GLY A 68 3.26 0.50 -10.32
CA GLY A 68 3.71 1.80 -10.80
C GLY A 68 3.69 2.87 -9.73
N LEU A 69 3.62 4.10 -10.17
CA LEU A 69 3.80 5.26 -9.31
C LEU A 69 2.48 5.97 -9.01
N GLU A 70 2.35 6.39 -7.75
CA GLU A 70 1.44 7.43 -7.33
C GLU A 70 2.27 8.71 -7.24
N ARG A 71 1.79 9.80 -7.82
CA ARG A 71 2.51 11.07 -7.81
C ARG A 71 1.59 12.21 -7.42
N TYR A 72 2.06 13.03 -6.48
CA TYR A 72 1.31 14.21 -6.07
C TYR A 72 2.24 15.31 -5.58
N PHE A 73 1.69 16.54 -5.55
CA PHE A 73 2.40 17.74 -5.12
C PHE A 73 1.73 18.27 -3.86
N PHE A 74 2.54 18.76 -2.92
CA PHE A 74 2.00 19.41 -1.74
C PHE A 74 2.97 20.46 -1.21
N PHE A 75 2.40 21.41 -0.46
CA PHE A 75 3.17 22.44 0.23
C PHE A 75 3.29 22.07 1.70
N TRP A 76 4.52 21.99 2.20
CA TRP A 76 4.77 21.70 3.61
C TRP A 76 5.14 22.99 4.33
N ARG A 77 4.20 23.51 5.16
CA ARG A 77 4.36 24.77 5.88
C ARG A 77 5.56 24.82 6.79
N ALA A 78 5.87 23.72 7.50
CA ALA A 78 6.99 23.67 8.43
C ALA A 78 8.32 23.99 7.76
N GLU A 79 8.49 23.68 6.47
CA GLU A 79 9.71 23.96 5.72
C GLU A 79 9.53 25.06 4.67
N ASP A 80 8.34 25.63 4.57
CA ASP A 80 8.01 26.62 3.54
C ASP A 80 8.44 26.14 2.14
N THR A 81 8.11 24.88 1.82
CA THR A 81 8.63 24.21 0.63
C THR A 81 7.54 23.41 -0.07
N TYR A 82 7.54 23.46 -1.40
CA TYR A 82 6.74 22.57 -2.23
C TYR A 82 7.46 21.24 -2.45
N TYR A 83 6.71 20.14 -2.38
CA TYR A 83 7.20 18.80 -2.62
C TYR A 83 6.55 18.19 -3.85
N ASP A 84 7.37 17.50 -4.64
CA ASP A 84 6.96 16.59 -5.71
C ASP A 84 7.21 15.19 -5.16
N LYS A 85 6.14 14.48 -4.75
CA LYS A 85 6.28 13.18 -4.12
C LYS A 85 5.81 12.06 -5.04
N THR A 86 6.62 11.00 -5.12
CA THR A 86 6.23 9.75 -5.78
C THR A 86 6.24 8.62 -4.78
N VAL A 87 5.28 7.70 -4.91
CA VAL A 87 5.23 6.46 -4.15
C VAL A 87 5.15 5.31 -5.14
N HIS A 88 6.11 4.41 -5.10
CA HIS A 88 6.13 3.22 -5.95
C HIS A 88 5.46 2.07 -5.19
N TYR A 89 4.32 1.59 -5.70
CA TYR A 89 3.55 0.53 -5.06
C TYR A 89 3.74 -0.81 -5.73
N TYR A 90 3.75 -1.86 -4.90
CA TYR A 90 3.82 -3.25 -5.34
C TYR A 90 2.61 -4.01 -4.81
N LEU A 91 2.10 -4.93 -5.63
CA LEU A 91 1.04 -5.84 -5.22
C LEU A 91 1.68 -7.02 -4.50
N MET A 92 1.26 -7.27 -3.26
CA MET A 92 1.83 -8.31 -2.41
C MET A 92 0.73 -9.23 -1.90
N GLU A 93 0.93 -10.53 -2.08
CA GLU A 93 0.03 -11.53 -1.52
C GLU A 93 0.48 -11.89 -0.10
N PHE A 94 -0.45 -11.79 0.85
CA PHE A 94 -0.22 -12.26 2.20
C PHE A 94 -0.50 -13.77 2.26
N LEU A 95 0.49 -14.54 2.74
CA LEU A 95 0.45 -16.00 2.72
C LEU A 95 -0.02 -16.61 4.06
N GLY A 96 -0.43 -15.78 5.00
CA GLY A 96 -1.02 -16.23 6.26
C GLY A 96 -0.02 -16.39 7.42
N GLY A 97 -0.53 -16.82 8.55
CA GLY A 97 0.29 -17.12 9.73
C GLY A 97 0.56 -15.92 10.65
N GLU A 98 0.06 -14.75 10.32
CA GLU A 98 0.26 -13.54 11.11
C GLU A 98 -1.04 -12.74 11.18
N GLU A 99 -1.19 -11.95 12.25
CA GLU A 99 -2.28 -10.99 12.36
C GLU A 99 -1.69 -9.57 12.23
N PRO A 100 -2.31 -8.69 11.44
CA PRO A 100 -1.80 -7.33 11.31
C PRO A 100 -1.93 -6.58 12.63
N VAL A 101 -0.88 -5.83 12.97
CA VAL A 101 -0.83 -5.00 14.19
C VAL A 101 -0.38 -3.61 13.78
N PRO A 102 -1.16 -2.56 14.09
CA PRO A 102 -0.79 -1.20 13.70
C PRO A 102 0.42 -0.71 14.47
N GLN A 103 1.30 0.03 13.79
CA GLN A 103 2.47 0.66 14.39
C GLN A 103 2.05 1.92 15.14
N ARG A 104 1.68 1.77 16.42
CA ARG A 104 1.08 2.85 17.22
C ARG A 104 2.05 4.00 17.46
N GLU A 105 3.34 3.72 17.60
CA GLU A 105 4.38 4.74 17.79
C GLU A 105 4.52 5.69 16.59
N GLU A 106 4.04 5.28 15.41
CA GLU A 106 4.01 6.13 14.22
C GLU A 106 2.62 6.70 13.94
N GLY A 107 1.69 6.55 14.88
CA GLY A 107 0.36 7.11 14.79
C GLY A 107 -0.69 6.26 14.10
N PHE A 108 -0.38 5.01 13.77
CA PHE A 108 -1.37 4.08 13.21
C PHE A 108 -2.19 3.47 14.35
N ILE A 109 -3.51 3.52 14.23
CA ILE A 109 -4.43 3.08 15.28
C ILE A 109 -5.21 1.82 14.93
N ALA A 110 -5.26 1.44 13.65
CA ALA A 110 -6.00 0.26 13.22
C ALA A 110 -5.43 -0.32 11.95
N CYS A 111 -5.59 -1.63 11.79
CA CYS A 111 -5.38 -2.37 10.54
C CYS A 111 -6.68 -3.10 10.23
N GLU A 112 -7.12 -3.08 8.98
CA GLU A 112 -8.36 -3.74 8.60
C GLU A 112 -8.26 -4.36 7.21
N TRP A 113 -8.70 -5.61 7.08
CA TRP A 113 -8.87 -6.27 5.79
C TRP A 113 -10.24 -5.91 5.25
N VAL A 114 -10.27 -5.32 4.06
CA VAL A 114 -11.52 -4.88 3.43
C VAL A 114 -11.59 -5.36 1.98
N SER A 115 -12.79 -5.40 1.40
CA SER A 115 -12.95 -5.70 -0.01
C SER A 115 -12.31 -4.62 -0.87
N LEU A 116 -12.08 -4.93 -2.16
CA LEU A 116 -11.55 -3.93 -3.10
C LEU A 116 -12.46 -2.71 -3.21
N ASP A 117 -13.77 -2.92 -3.27
CA ASP A 117 -14.74 -1.82 -3.33
C ASP A 117 -14.67 -0.94 -2.09
N GLU A 118 -14.59 -1.56 -0.92
CA GLU A 118 -14.49 -0.84 0.34
C GLU A 118 -13.16 -0.07 0.44
N ALA A 119 -12.06 -0.66 -0.04
CA ALA A 119 -10.77 0.01 -0.06
C ALA A 119 -10.82 1.28 -0.91
N VAL A 120 -11.39 1.22 -2.11
CA VAL A 120 -11.56 2.39 -2.98
C VAL A 120 -12.42 3.46 -2.30
N ALA A 121 -13.47 3.04 -1.59
CA ALA A 121 -14.36 3.97 -0.90
C ALA A 121 -13.71 4.66 0.29
N ARG A 122 -12.85 3.95 1.03
CA ARG A 122 -12.27 4.47 2.28
C ARG A 122 -11.03 5.31 2.12
N VAL A 123 -10.15 5.02 1.13
CA VAL A 123 -8.91 5.80 1.00
C VAL A 123 -9.21 7.25 0.64
N GLY A 124 -8.48 8.18 1.27
CA GLY A 124 -8.79 9.59 1.20
C GLY A 124 -8.32 10.32 -0.05
N TYR A 125 -7.43 9.72 -0.85
CA TYR A 125 -6.81 10.40 -1.99
C TYR A 125 -7.14 9.68 -3.30
N LYS A 126 -7.47 10.47 -4.33
CA LYS A 126 -7.82 9.92 -5.66
C LYS A 126 -6.64 9.15 -6.29
N GLU A 127 -5.42 9.61 -6.05
CA GLU A 127 -4.20 8.94 -6.55
C GLU A 127 -4.04 7.56 -5.95
N THR A 128 -4.35 7.40 -4.66
CA THR A 128 -4.30 6.11 -3.98
C THR A 128 -5.42 5.19 -4.47
N ARG A 129 -6.61 5.74 -4.73
CA ARG A 129 -7.70 4.96 -5.32
C ARG A 129 -7.31 4.38 -6.68
N GLU A 130 -6.56 5.16 -7.49
CA GLU A 130 -6.07 4.68 -8.78
C GLU A 130 -5.10 3.50 -8.61
N ILE A 131 -4.23 3.55 -7.62
CA ILE A 131 -3.33 2.43 -7.32
C ILE A 131 -4.13 1.15 -6.97
N ILE A 132 -5.18 1.29 -6.19
CA ILE A 132 -6.04 0.15 -5.83
C ILE A 132 -6.77 -0.39 -7.08
N ARG A 133 -7.19 0.49 -8.00
CA ARG A 133 -7.79 0.06 -9.26
C ARG A 133 -6.82 -0.71 -10.14
N ARG A 134 -5.54 -0.31 -10.17
CA ARG A 134 -4.50 -1.07 -10.88
C ARG A 134 -4.29 -2.45 -10.24
N ALA A 135 -4.34 -2.52 -8.91
CA ALA A 135 -4.29 -3.80 -8.19
C ALA A 135 -5.47 -4.69 -8.57
N ARG A 136 -6.68 -4.12 -8.64
CA ARG A 136 -7.88 -4.85 -9.07
C ARG A 136 -7.70 -5.42 -10.47
N ALA A 137 -7.19 -4.62 -11.41
CA ALA A 137 -6.98 -5.05 -12.79
C ALA A 137 -6.02 -6.24 -12.87
N LEU A 138 -4.92 -6.21 -12.10
CA LEU A 138 -3.98 -7.33 -12.05
C LEU A 138 -4.61 -8.58 -11.44
N LEU A 139 -5.38 -8.44 -10.36
CA LEU A 139 -6.05 -9.57 -9.72
C LEU A 139 -7.12 -10.18 -10.62
N GLU A 140 -7.87 -9.37 -11.34
CA GLU A 140 -8.87 -9.84 -12.30
C GLU A 140 -8.22 -10.55 -13.49
N ALA A 141 -7.13 -10.02 -14.01
CA ALA A 141 -6.39 -10.65 -15.10
C ALA A 141 -5.83 -12.00 -14.69
N GLU A 142 -5.30 -12.13 -13.48
CA GLU A 142 -4.82 -13.40 -12.95
C GLU A 142 -5.94 -14.41 -12.78
N SER A 143 -7.10 -13.99 -12.25
CA SER A 143 -8.28 -14.84 -12.09
C SER A 143 -8.85 -15.31 -13.43
N ALA A 144 -8.73 -14.50 -14.48
CA ALA A 144 -9.22 -14.82 -15.83
C ALA A 144 -8.23 -15.69 -16.61
N ALA A 145 -6.99 -15.88 -16.13
CA ALA A 145 -6.00 -16.68 -16.82
C ALA A 145 -6.43 -18.15 -16.87
N PRO A 146 -6.21 -18.86 -18.00
CA PRO A 146 -6.55 -20.28 -18.09
C PRO A 146 -5.78 -21.11 -17.06
N ALA A 147 -6.48 -22.03 -16.40
CA ALA A 147 -5.85 -22.96 -15.47
C ALA A 147 -4.87 -23.86 -16.22
N GLY A 148 -3.68 -24.09 -15.65
CA GLY A 148 -2.67 -24.94 -16.23
C GLY A 148 -1.92 -24.34 -17.42
N GLY A 149 -2.09 -23.05 -17.60
CA GLY A 149 -1.35 -22.31 -18.62
C GLY A 149 0.10 -22.13 -18.27
#